data_ae19460f21301c042577e203f99cbc8b
#
_entry.id   ae19460f21301c042577e203f99cbc8b
#
_cell.length_a   1.000
_cell.length_b   1.000
_cell.length_c   1.000
_cell.angle_alpha   90.00
_cell.angle_beta   90.00
_cell.angle_gamma   90.00
#
_symmetry.space_group_name_H-M   'P 1'
#
loop_
_entity.id
_entity.type
_entity.pdbx_description
1 polymer ?
#
loop_
_entity_poly.entity_id
_entity_poly.type
_entity_poly.pdbx_seq_one_letter_code
_entity_poly.pdbx_strand_id
1 'polypeptide(L)'
;MTELTAKFYRIPTGNKLKPFTFVVGGRGIGKSYSAVDTCITQYPGAFLYLRNTEVQLRESCGAFGNPFKRWSRDHNRDIFMKMQGDHAIVYENTGTDEDTEKVLRGYGCALSTFSNLRSVDLSDVNFVLFDEFIENRSLSFDQFDAFQHFYETVNRNRELFGEPPLYCVLLSNAQRLGNPILRGYDLIPIIEGMQRTGQKVATVGNKRIELPFSEISELKKNTALYSDGSDKFKDQALNNNFSNDSFSGVKKVNLMEYTPVCSIDGIYIYKNKAGVNFYACSTPAKGVHEYRSKDHMIVFQRLYGIKLKLAYGADQLLFSDYSTKVDLMTILNMLY
;
A
#
# COMPACT_ATOMS: atom_id res chain seq x y z
N MET A 1 22.23 11.27 19.78
CA MET A 1 21.40 10.12 19.33
C MET A 1 21.94 8.87 20.01
N THR A 2 21.11 8.08 20.69
CA THR A 2 21.59 6.84 21.32
C THR A 2 21.91 5.82 20.22
N GLU A 3 22.86 4.90 20.49
CA GLU A 3 23.23 3.81 19.58
C GLU A 3 22.00 3.01 19.09
N LEU A 4 20.99 2.86 19.94
CA LEU A 4 19.72 2.22 19.61
C LEU A 4 18.90 2.99 18.56
N THR A 5 18.91 4.33 18.61
CA THR A 5 18.18 5.16 17.64
C THR A 5 18.72 5.05 16.22
N ALA A 6 20.00 4.75 16.06
CA ALA A 6 20.62 4.54 14.76
C ALA A 6 20.16 3.24 14.06
N LYS A 7 19.62 2.27 14.83
CA LYS A 7 19.16 0.97 14.31
C LYS A 7 17.76 0.98 13.71
N PHE A 8 17.01 2.07 13.90
CA PHE A 8 15.69 2.22 13.28
C PHE A 8 15.80 2.54 11.79
N TYR A 9 14.81 2.05 11.05
CA TYR A 9 14.70 2.35 9.63
C TYR A 9 14.56 3.86 9.39
N ARG A 10 15.20 4.34 8.30
CA ARG A 10 15.08 5.70 7.80
C ARG A 10 14.61 5.68 6.36
N ILE A 11 13.58 6.47 6.04
CA ILE A 11 13.12 6.60 4.66
C ILE A 11 14.21 7.26 3.81
N PRO A 12 14.26 6.93 2.50
CA PRO A 12 15.22 7.57 1.60
C PRO A 12 14.93 9.05 1.44
N THR A 13 15.97 9.84 1.21
CA THR A 13 15.91 11.29 1.00
C THR A 13 16.74 11.71 -0.20
N GLY A 14 16.58 12.94 -0.66
CA GLY A 14 17.31 13.48 -1.80
C GLY A 14 17.10 12.62 -3.07
N ASN A 15 18.18 12.36 -3.80
CA ASN A 15 18.14 11.62 -5.07
C ASN A 15 17.63 10.16 -4.95
N LYS A 16 17.60 9.61 -3.75
CA LYS A 16 17.07 8.27 -3.48
C LYS A 16 15.55 8.26 -3.32
N LEU A 17 14.93 9.39 -3.00
CA LEU A 17 13.48 9.50 -2.97
C LEU A 17 12.95 9.54 -4.41
N LYS A 18 11.87 8.82 -4.67
CA LYS A 18 11.16 8.83 -5.97
C LYS A 18 9.77 9.42 -5.77
N PRO A 19 9.15 9.95 -6.82
CA PRO A 19 7.78 10.48 -6.74
C PRO A 19 6.81 9.54 -6.02
N PHE A 20 6.93 8.23 -6.25
CA PHE A 20 6.19 7.22 -5.51
C PHE A 20 7.15 6.29 -4.78
N THR A 21 7.22 6.42 -3.47
CA THR A 21 8.08 5.57 -2.62
C THR A 21 7.22 4.71 -1.70
N PHE A 22 7.21 3.41 -1.95
CA PHE A 22 6.46 2.40 -1.20
C PHE A 22 7.36 1.77 -0.15
N VAL A 23 6.98 1.85 1.10
CA VAL A 23 7.74 1.25 2.22
C VAL A 23 6.83 0.27 2.95
N VAL A 24 7.00 -1.01 2.66
CA VAL A 24 6.19 -2.08 3.24
C VAL A 24 7.07 -2.96 4.11
N GLY A 25 6.82 -2.96 5.40
CA GLY A 25 7.72 -3.64 6.33
C GLY A 25 7.12 -3.95 7.70
N GLY A 26 7.89 -4.59 8.55
CA GLY A 26 7.51 -4.98 9.90
C GLY A 26 7.00 -3.83 10.77
N ARG A 27 6.23 -4.17 11.80
CA ARG A 27 5.71 -3.18 12.76
C ARG A 27 6.82 -2.64 13.66
N GLY A 28 6.73 -1.34 13.98
CA GLY A 28 7.59 -0.69 14.98
C GLY A 28 9.08 -0.68 14.62
N ILE A 29 9.44 -0.70 13.34
CA ILE A 29 10.81 -0.51 12.85
C ILE A 29 11.18 0.96 12.61
N GLY A 30 10.24 1.90 12.84
CA GLY A 30 10.49 3.34 12.71
C GLY A 30 9.98 3.99 11.42
N LYS A 31 9.20 3.30 10.57
CA LYS A 31 8.70 3.84 9.29
C LYS A 31 7.97 5.19 9.44
N SER A 32 6.88 5.21 10.20
CA SER A 32 6.06 6.43 10.37
C SER A 32 6.84 7.53 11.07
N TYR A 33 7.66 7.20 12.09
CA TYR A 33 8.51 8.18 12.76
C TYR A 33 9.51 8.83 11.79
N SER A 34 10.20 8.03 10.98
CA SER A 34 11.14 8.53 9.99
C SER A 34 10.48 9.38 8.91
N ALA A 35 9.27 9.02 8.49
CA ALA A 35 8.52 9.80 7.50
C ALA A 35 8.06 11.14 8.07
N VAL A 36 7.57 11.17 9.31
CA VAL A 36 7.25 12.41 10.04
C VAL A 36 8.48 13.29 10.18
N ASP A 37 9.61 12.71 10.59
CA ASP A 37 10.89 13.44 10.69
C ASP A 37 11.26 14.09 9.35
N THR A 38 11.16 13.34 8.27
CA THR A 38 11.49 13.82 6.93
C THR A 38 10.58 14.94 6.47
N CYS A 39 9.25 14.81 6.60
CA CYS A 39 8.34 15.86 6.15
C CYS A 39 8.47 17.16 6.97
N ILE A 40 8.79 17.06 8.25
CA ILE A 40 8.95 18.26 9.09
C ILE A 40 10.31 18.95 8.88
N THR A 41 11.38 18.16 8.66
CA THR A 41 12.75 18.71 8.67
C THR A 41 13.33 18.97 7.28
N GLN A 42 12.90 18.26 6.25
CA GLN A 42 13.55 18.30 4.94
C GLN A 42 12.70 18.93 3.83
N TYR A 43 11.39 19.03 4.03
CA TYR A 43 10.50 19.66 3.05
C TYR A 43 9.95 20.95 3.61
N PRO A 44 10.49 22.13 3.18
CA PRO A 44 10.15 23.46 3.75
C PRO A 44 8.79 23.93 3.27
N GLY A 45 7.95 23.33 2.72
CA GLY A 45 6.56 23.70 2.41
C GLY A 45 5.60 23.03 3.36
N ALA A 46 4.34 23.08 3.01
CA ALA A 46 3.34 22.26 3.66
C ALA A 46 3.49 20.80 3.21
N PHE A 47 3.22 19.88 4.12
CA PHE A 47 3.07 18.47 3.78
C PHE A 47 1.61 18.04 3.94
N LEU A 48 1.26 16.91 3.35
CA LEU A 48 -0.07 16.32 3.48
C LEU A 48 0.03 14.93 4.13
N TYR A 49 -0.66 14.78 5.26
CA TYR A 49 -0.86 13.48 5.91
C TYR A 49 -2.13 12.83 5.37
N LEU A 50 -2.00 11.67 4.72
CA LEU A 50 -3.09 10.97 4.05
C LEU A 50 -3.44 9.67 4.78
N ARG A 51 -4.74 9.43 4.96
CA ARG A 51 -5.31 8.17 5.45
C ARG A 51 -6.32 7.62 4.43
N ASN A 52 -6.68 6.34 4.54
CA ASN A 52 -7.69 5.78 3.64
C ASN A 52 -9.09 6.35 3.89
N THR A 53 -9.48 6.45 5.16
CA THR A 53 -10.85 6.83 5.54
C THR A 53 -10.86 8.02 6.48
N GLU A 54 -11.98 8.75 6.47
CA GLU A 54 -12.20 9.88 7.37
C GLU A 54 -12.16 9.46 8.84
N VAL A 55 -12.67 8.27 9.17
CA VAL A 55 -12.61 7.73 10.54
C VAL A 55 -11.16 7.63 11.01
N GLN A 56 -10.27 7.08 10.18
CA GLN A 56 -8.85 6.97 10.51
C GLN A 56 -8.17 8.33 10.62
N LEU A 57 -8.56 9.29 9.78
CA LEU A 57 -8.05 10.66 9.88
C LEU A 57 -8.49 11.30 11.20
N ARG A 58 -9.76 11.16 11.58
CA ARG A 58 -10.28 11.66 12.87
C ARG A 58 -9.58 11.03 14.07
N GLU A 59 -9.33 9.72 14.03
CA GLU A 59 -8.53 9.04 15.05
C GLU A 59 -7.12 9.61 15.16
N SER A 60 -6.49 9.92 14.01
CA SER A 60 -5.16 10.55 13.95
C SER A 60 -5.13 11.98 14.51
N CYS A 61 -6.27 12.68 14.55
CA CYS A 61 -6.41 13.99 15.20
C CYS A 61 -6.62 13.90 16.71
N GLY A 62 -6.93 12.72 17.24
CA GLY A 62 -7.14 12.50 18.66
C GLY A 62 -5.84 12.47 19.48
N ALA A 63 -5.95 12.71 20.77
CA ALA A 63 -4.80 12.75 21.68
C ALA A 63 -3.97 11.46 21.72
N PHE A 64 -4.57 10.32 21.41
CA PHE A 64 -3.90 9.01 21.38
C PHE A 64 -3.39 8.62 20.00
N GLY A 65 -4.06 9.04 18.92
CA GLY A 65 -3.73 8.69 17.53
C GLY A 65 -2.78 9.65 16.82
N ASN A 66 -2.42 10.77 17.43
CA ASN A 66 -1.58 11.80 16.81
C ASN A 66 -0.21 11.23 16.36
N PRO A 67 0.06 11.17 15.04
CA PRO A 67 1.31 10.61 14.51
C PRO A 67 2.54 11.45 14.87
N PHE A 68 2.36 12.72 15.18
CA PHE A 68 3.44 13.66 15.51
C PHE A 68 3.85 13.61 16.99
N LYS A 69 3.02 13.05 17.87
CA LYS A 69 3.19 13.09 19.33
C LYS A 69 4.58 12.60 19.81
N ARG A 70 5.06 11.49 19.25
CA ARG A 70 6.37 10.93 19.62
C ARG A 70 7.50 11.84 19.16
N TRP A 71 7.41 12.28 17.90
CA TRP A 71 8.42 13.17 17.30
C TRP A 71 8.48 14.51 18.04
N SER A 72 7.33 15.11 18.35
CA SER A 72 7.20 16.35 19.11
C SER A 72 7.92 16.28 20.44
N ARG A 73 7.66 15.20 21.19
CA ARG A 73 8.35 14.99 22.49
C ARG A 73 9.86 14.84 22.34
N ASP A 74 10.31 14.08 21.36
CA ASP A 74 11.73 13.80 21.18
C ASP A 74 12.51 15.05 20.70
N HIS A 75 11.82 16.05 20.11
CA HIS A 75 12.42 17.31 19.61
C HIS A 75 12.02 18.55 20.41
N ASN A 76 11.31 18.40 21.50
CA ASN A 76 10.77 19.50 22.32
C ASN A 76 10.02 20.55 21.46
N ARG A 77 9.14 20.07 20.58
CA ARG A 77 8.26 20.87 19.74
C ARG A 77 6.82 20.40 19.91
N ASP A 78 5.86 21.28 19.72
CA ASP A 78 4.42 20.94 19.87
C ASP A 78 3.72 20.96 18.52
N ILE A 79 3.69 19.80 17.87
CA ILE A 79 2.99 19.60 16.59
C ILE A 79 1.76 18.75 16.81
N PHE A 80 0.63 19.25 16.33
CA PHE A 80 -0.65 18.57 16.46
C PHE A 80 -1.51 18.74 15.20
N MET A 81 -2.48 17.87 15.04
CA MET A 81 -3.43 17.89 13.93
C MET A 81 -4.84 18.07 14.47
N LYS A 82 -5.63 18.95 13.84
CA LYS A 82 -7.01 19.25 14.23
C LYS A 82 -7.93 19.15 13.04
N MET A 83 -9.06 18.45 13.19
CA MET A 83 -10.10 18.39 12.16
C MET A 83 -10.71 19.75 11.90
N GLN A 84 -10.95 20.04 10.63
CA GLN A 84 -11.67 21.19 10.13
C GLN A 84 -12.61 20.73 8.98
N GLY A 85 -13.86 20.39 9.31
CA GLY A 85 -14.77 19.75 8.36
C GLY A 85 -14.28 18.34 7.97
N ASP A 86 -14.12 18.10 6.67
CA ASP A 86 -13.72 16.80 6.08
C ASP A 86 -12.19 16.62 5.96
N HIS A 87 -11.41 17.62 6.38
CA HIS A 87 -9.96 17.60 6.37
C HIS A 87 -9.40 18.00 7.74
N ALA A 88 -8.10 17.92 7.90
CA ALA A 88 -7.41 18.38 9.09
C ALA A 88 -6.32 19.38 8.73
N ILE A 89 -5.94 20.19 9.68
CA ILE A 89 -4.82 21.11 9.57
C ILE A 89 -3.77 20.70 10.61
N VAL A 90 -2.52 20.68 10.20
CA VAL A 90 -1.37 20.40 11.06
C VAL A 90 -0.75 21.73 11.46
N TYR A 91 -0.72 21.98 12.76
CA TYR A 91 -0.14 23.17 13.37
C TYR A 91 1.07 22.82 14.22
N GLU A 92 1.94 23.77 14.36
CA GLU A 92 2.95 23.81 15.41
C GLU A 92 2.69 25.01 16.31
N ASN A 93 2.60 24.78 17.60
CA ASN A 93 2.61 25.84 18.58
C ASN A 93 4.04 26.33 18.76
N THR A 94 4.24 27.63 18.53
CA THR A 94 5.52 28.32 18.74
C THR A 94 5.30 29.47 19.73
N GLY A 95 6.34 29.84 20.47
CA GLY A 95 6.26 30.90 21.48
C GLY A 95 6.22 30.37 22.92
N THR A 96 5.89 31.25 23.85
CA THR A 96 5.75 30.96 25.28
C THR A 96 4.29 30.80 25.67
N ASP A 97 4.02 30.30 26.89
CA ASP A 97 2.65 30.06 27.40
C ASP A 97 1.76 31.34 27.37
N GLU A 98 2.37 32.53 27.39
CA GLU A 98 1.65 33.81 27.37
C GLU A 98 1.39 34.32 25.93
N ASP A 99 2.16 33.88 24.93
CA ASP A 99 2.05 34.35 23.54
C ASP A 99 2.30 33.15 22.57
N THR A 100 1.31 32.26 22.50
CA THR A 100 1.39 31.06 21.65
C THR A 100 0.92 31.40 20.24
N GLU A 101 1.80 31.34 19.27
CA GLU A 101 1.50 31.44 17.85
C GLU A 101 1.32 30.03 17.25
N LYS A 102 0.33 29.90 16.35
CA LYS A 102 0.11 28.67 15.57
C LYS A 102 0.66 28.82 14.16
N VAL A 103 1.70 28.09 13.88
CA VAL A 103 2.30 28.02 12.55
C VAL A 103 1.72 26.85 11.78
N LEU A 104 1.19 27.10 10.57
CA LEU A 104 0.75 26.05 9.65
C LEU A 104 1.96 25.20 9.22
N ARG A 105 1.83 23.86 9.35
CA ARG A 105 2.86 22.90 8.91
C ARG A 105 2.38 21.97 7.81
N GLY A 106 1.08 21.82 7.64
CA GLY A 106 0.53 20.94 6.61
C GLY A 106 -0.95 20.67 6.80
N TYR A 107 -1.41 19.67 6.08
CA TYR A 107 -2.80 19.27 6.01
C TYR A 107 -2.97 17.79 6.31
N GLY A 108 -4.17 17.40 6.69
CA GLY A 108 -4.57 15.99 6.81
C GLY A 108 -5.81 15.73 5.95
N CYS A 109 -5.77 14.67 5.15
CA CYS A 109 -6.88 14.30 4.27
C CYS A 109 -7.17 12.80 4.37
N ALA A 110 -8.42 12.44 4.02
CA ALA A 110 -8.79 11.05 3.81
C ALA A 110 -9.05 10.80 2.32
N LEU A 111 -8.54 9.69 1.79
CA LEU A 111 -8.70 9.33 0.39
C LEU A 111 -10.18 9.15 0.02
N SER A 112 -10.96 8.58 0.93
CA SER A 112 -12.41 8.35 0.75
C SER A 112 -13.24 9.63 0.57
N THR A 113 -12.78 10.76 1.11
CA THR A 113 -13.50 12.06 1.08
C THR A 113 -12.75 13.13 0.30
N PHE A 114 -11.62 12.80 -0.31
CA PHE A 114 -10.78 13.77 -1.00
C PHE A 114 -11.51 14.52 -2.13
N SER A 115 -12.48 13.88 -2.78
CA SER A 115 -13.31 14.55 -3.80
C SER A 115 -14.00 15.81 -3.29
N ASN A 116 -14.27 15.92 -1.99
CA ASN A 116 -14.87 17.10 -1.36
C ASN A 116 -13.88 18.27 -1.25
N LEU A 117 -12.57 18.01 -1.39
CA LEU A 117 -11.48 18.98 -1.22
C LEU A 117 -10.95 19.56 -2.54
N ARG A 118 -11.60 19.27 -3.67
CA ARG A 118 -11.13 19.74 -5.01
C ARG A 118 -11.02 21.25 -5.14
N SER A 119 -11.73 22.01 -4.30
CA SER A 119 -11.67 23.49 -4.26
C SER A 119 -10.62 24.03 -3.28
N VAL A 120 -9.98 23.19 -2.47
CA VAL A 120 -8.92 23.61 -1.53
C VAL A 120 -7.63 23.81 -2.28
N ASP A 121 -6.96 24.92 -2.04
CA ASP A 121 -5.62 25.14 -2.60
C ASP A 121 -4.57 24.38 -1.80
N LEU A 122 -3.94 23.40 -2.46
CA LEU A 122 -2.88 22.55 -1.94
C LEU A 122 -1.58 22.74 -2.75
N SER A 123 -1.43 23.88 -3.42
CA SER A 123 -0.27 24.15 -4.29
C SER A 123 1.06 24.26 -3.51
N ASP A 124 1.01 24.54 -2.23
CA ASP A 124 2.14 24.60 -1.31
C ASP A 124 2.60 23.20 -0.83
N VAL A 125 1.81 22.14 -1.11
CA VAL A 125 2.14 20.77 -0.69
C VAL A 125 3.21 20.18 -1.59
N ASN A 126 4.38 19.85 -1.02
CA ASN A 126 5.50 19.24 -1.73
C ASN A 126 5.73 17.78 -1.38
N PHE A 127 5.13 17.32 -0.28
CA PHE A 127 5.34 15.99 0.26
C PHE A 127 4.03 15.41 0.80
N VAL A 128 3.75 14.16 0.46
CA VAL A 128 2.60 13.40 0.96
C VAL A 128 3.10 12.21 1.76
N LEU A 129 2.62 12.09 2.98
CA LEU A 129 2.78 10.92 3.82
C LEU A 129 1.47 10.14 3.85
N PHE A 130 1.38 9.06 3.08
CA PHE A 130 0.24 8.14 3.11
C PHE A 130 0.52 7.01 4.10
N ASP A 131 0.03 7.14 5.31
CA ASP A 131 0.26 6.16 6.37
C ASP A 131 -0.81 5.07 6.38
N GLU A 132 -0.38 3.82 6.50
CA GLU A 132 -1.19 2.61 6.47
C GLU A 132 -2.05 2.48 5.20
N PHE A 133 -1.43 2.63 4.01
CA PHE A 133 -2.17 2.54 2.75
C PHE A 133 -2.73 1.13 2.45
N ILE A 134 -2.13 0.05 3.00
CA ILE A 134 -2.65 -1.31 2.89
C ILE A 134 -3.62 -1.57 4.04
N GLU A 135 -4.87 -1.86 3.70
CA GLU A 135 -5.93 -2.15 4.65
C GLU A 135 -6.10 -3.66 4.87
N ASN A 136 -6.54 -4.00 6.08
CA ASN A 136 -6.94 -5.39 6.41
C ASN A 136 -8.33 -5.76 5.89
N ARG A 137 -9.15 -4.77 5.57
CA ARG A 137 -10.54 -4.92 5.11
C ARG A 137 -10.71 -4.27 3.75
N SER A 138 -11.75 -4.66 3.04
CA SER A 138 -12.18 -3.96 1.82
C SER A 138 -12.55 -2.52 2.12
N LEU A 139 -12.13 -1.62 1.25
CA LEU A 139 -12.63 -0.27 1.22
C LEU A 139 -13.94 -0.22 0.40
N SER A 140 -14.83 0.68 0.74
CA SER A 140 -16.10 0.89 0.02
C SER A 140 -15.93 1.68 -1.29
N PHE A 141 -14.70 1.96 -1.71
CA PHE A 141 -14.35 2.73 -2.90
C PHE A 141 -13.14 2.12 -3.60
N ASP A 142 -12.94 2.45 -4.88
CA ASP A 142 -11.74 2.07 -5.62
C ASP A 142 -10.54 2.90 -5.11
N GLN A 143 -9.68 2.25 -4.34
CA GLN A 143 -8.52 2.89 -3.70
C GLN A 143 -7.49 3.39 -4.71
N PHE A 144 -7.28 2.64 -5.81
CA PHE A 144 -6.28 3.02 -6.79
C PHE A 144 -6.74 4.21 -7.62
N ASP A 145 -7.98 4.18 -8.11
CA ASP A 145 -8.59 5.29 -8.84
C ASP A 145 -8.62 6.56 -7.99
N ALA A 146 -9.10 6.45 -6.74
CA ALA A 146 -9.10 7.58 -5.81
C ALA A 146 -7.70 8.15 -5.56
N PHE A 147 -6.67 7.29 -5.45
CA PHE A 147 -5.29 7.72 -5.25
C PHE A 147 -4.72 8.44 -6.49
N GLN A 148 -5.03 7.97 -7.70
CA GLN A 148 -4.61 8.65 -8.94
C GLN A 148 -5.23 10.05 -9.04
N HIS A 149 -6.52 10.19 -8.82
CA HIS A 149 -7.20 11.48 -8.80
C HIS A 149 -6.68 12.42 -7.69
N PHE A 150 -6.41 11.88 -6.52
CA PHE A 150 -5.76 12.61 -5.45
C PHE A 150 -4.40 13.17 -5.88
N TYR A 151 -3.52 12.30 -6.42
CA TYR A 151 -2.19 12.69 -6.83
C TYR A 151 -2.24 13.77 -7.94
N GLU A 152 -3.03 13.57 -8.97
CA GLU A 152 -3.22 14.54 -10.06
C GLU A 152 -3.67 15.91 -9.53
N THR A 153 -4.65 15.92 -8.62
CA THR A 153 -5.20 17.16 -8.05
C THR A 153 -4.14 17.93 -7.24
N VAL A 154 -3.32 17.25 -6.45
CA VAL A 154 -2.31 17.90 -5.61
C VAL A 154 -1.06 18.25 -6.42
N ASN A 155 -0.64 17.40 -7.36
CA ASN A 155 0.53 17.63 -8.21
C ASN A 155 0.36 18.80 -9.20
N ARG A 156 -0.87 19.07 -9.68
CA ARG A 156 -1.23 20.24 -10.53
C ARG A 156 -0.27 20.52 -11.68
N ASN A 157 0.24 19.48 -12.35
CA ASN A 157 1.15 19.61 -13.51
C ASN A 157 2.45 20.38 -13.23
N ARG A 158 2.90 20.48 -11.97
CA ARG A 158 4.11 21.26 -11.60
C ARG A 158 5.34 20.91 -12.45
N GLU A 159 5.47 19.67 -12.87
CA GLU A 159 6.58 19.21 -13.72
C GLU A 159 6.60 19.90 -15.10
N LEU A 160 5.42 20.30 -15.63
CA LEU A 160 5.34 21.08 -16.89
C LEU A 160 5.86 22.51 -16.72
N PHE A 161 5.92 23.00 -15.50
CA PHE A 161 6.48 24.30 -15.13
C PHE A 161 7.92 24.22 -14.62
N GLY A 162 8.55 23.03 -14.76
CA GLY A 162 9.95 22.83 -14.31
C GLY A 162 10.12 22.64 -12.81
N GLU A 163 9.03 22.48 -12.07
CA GLU A 163 9.05 22.21 -10.64
C GLU A 163 9.26 20.72 -10.36
N PRO A 164 9.82 20.35 -9.20
CA PRO A 164 9.91 18.96 -8.79
C PRO A 164 8.53 18.30 -8.69
N PRO A 165 8.41 17.00 -9.00
CA PRO A 165 7.15 16.28 -8.81
C PRO A 165 6.76 16.24 -7.34
N LEU A 166 5.48 16.04 -7.07
CA LEU A 166 4.99 15.73 -5.73
C LEU A 166 5.60 14.41 -5.25
N TYR A 167 6.24 14.42 -4.10
CA TYR A 167 6.76 13.20 -3.48
C TYR A 167 5.71 12.55 -2.58
N CYS A 168 5.41 11.31 -2.87
CA CYS A 168 4.44 10.49 -2.12
C CYS A 168 5.16 9.32 -1.46
N VAL A 169 5.19 9.28 -0.14
CA VAL A 169 5.71 8.15 0.64
C VAL A 169 4.53 7.37 1.20
N LEU A 170 4.34 6.14 0.70
CA LEU A 170 3.27 5.24 1.09
C LEU A 170 3.82 4.21 2.07
N LEU A 171 3.37 4.25 3.30
CA LEU A 171 3.81 3.38 4.38
C LEU A 171 2.77 2.33 4.71
N SER A 172 3.19 1.11 4.91
CA SER A 172 2.34 0.08 5.49
C SER A 172 3.12 -1.04 6.18
N ASN A 173 2.38 -1.85 6.93
CA ASN A 173 2.86 -3.14 7.37
C ASN A 173 2.63 -4.18 6.25
N ALA A 174 3.42 -5.25 6.22
CA ALA A 174 3.27 -6.35 5.27
C ALA A 174 2.03 -7.20 5.61
N GLN A 175 0.84 -6.71 5.24
CA GLN A 175 -0.43 -7.35 5.57
C GLN A 175 -1.03 -8.08 4.38
N ARG A 176 -1.18 -7.39 3.25
CA ARG A 176 -1.74 -7.92 2.00
C ARG A 176 -0.97 -7.42 0.80
N LEU A 177 -0.42 -8.33 0.02
CA LEU A 177 0.23 -8.01 -1.26
C LEU A 177 -0.80 -7.64 -2.32
N GLY A 178 -2.00 -8.22 -2.26
CA GLY A 178 -3.13 -7.94 -3.17
C GLY A 178 -3.80 -6.58 -3.00
N ASN A 179 -3.10 -5.57 -2.49
CA ASN A 179 -3.63 -4.21 -2.32
C ASN A 179 -3.91 -3.54 -3.68
N PRO A 180 -5.04 -2.81 -3.86
CA PRO A 180 -5.41 -2.18 -5.14
C PRO A 180 -4.34 -1.21 -5.69
N ILE A 181 -3.65 -0.43 -4.84
CA ILE A 181 -2.59 0.49 -5.30
C ILE A 181 -1.38 -0.30 -5.80
N LEU A 182 -0.95 -1.35 -5.07
CA LEU A 182 0.17 -2.19 -5.51
C LEU A 182 -0.16 -2.90 -6.83
N ARG A 183 -1.38 -3.37 -7.00
CA ARG A 183 -1.86 -3.99 -8.23
C ARG A 183 -1.92 -2.99 -9.38
N GLY A 184 -2.55 -1.85 -9.18
CA GLY A 184 -2.74 -0.83 -10.20
C GLY A 184 -1.42 -0.25 -10.75
N TYR A 185 -0.36 -0.29 -9.93
CA TYR A 185 0.99 0.08 -10.36
C TYR A 185 1.87 -1.09 -10.82
N ASP A 186 1.32 -2.31 -10.97
CA ASP A 186 2.04 -3.54 -11.36
C ASP A 186 3.22 -3.89 -10.44
N LEU A 187 3.08 -3.61 -9.13
CA LEU A 187 4.16 -3.83 -8.18
C LEU A 187 4.17 -5.22 -7.56
N ILE A 188 3.07 -5.97 -7.66
CA ILE A 188 2.97 -7.31 -7.05
C ILE A 188 4.07 -8.25 -7.55
N PRO A 189 4.32 -8.44 -8.86
CA PRO A 189 5.39 -9.33 -9.36
C PRO A 189 6.78 -8.88 -8.91
N ILE A 190 6.98 -7.56 -8.78
CA ILE A 190 8.27 -6.98 -8.34
C ILE A 190 8.51 -7.35 -6.88
N ILE A 191 7.50 -7.14 -6.01
CA ILE A 191 7.58 -7.46 -4.58
C ILE A 191 7.77 -8.96 -4.37
N GLU A 192 7.08 -9.82 -5.11
CA GLU A 192 7.30 -11.28 -5.10
C GLU A 192 8.74 -11.64 -5.47
N GLY A 193 9.28 -11.01 -6.52
CA GLY A 193 10.67 -11.16 -6.93
C GLY A 193 11.64 -10.74 -5.83
N MET A 194 11.41 -9.59 -5.20
CA MET A 194 12.22 -9.08 -4.09
C MET A 194 12.21 -10.04 -2.89
N GLN A 195 11.04 -10.55 -2.50
CA GLN A 195 10.93 -11.52 -1.40
C GLN A 195 11.70 -12.81 -1.70
N ARG A 196 11.54 -13.35 -2.92
CA ARG A 196 12.22 -14.59 -3.35
C ARG A 196 13.74 -14.45 -3.39
N THR A 197 14.26 -13.28 -3.78
CA THR A 197 15.70 -13.03 -3.92
C THR A 197 16.32 -12.41 -2.65
N GLY A 198 15.52 -12.04 -1.65
CA GLY A 198 15.98 -11.32 -0.47
C GLY A 198 16.33 -9.84 -0.74
N GLN A 199 16.02 -9.32 -1.93
CA GLN A 199 16.25 -7.92 -2.29
C GLN A 199 15.40 -6.99 -1.44
N LYS A 200 16.01 -5.93 -0.88
CA LYS A 200 15.32 -4.99 0.02
C LYS A 200 14.84 -3.72 -0.66
N VAL A 201 15.39 -3.38 -1.80
CA VAL A 201 15.06 -2.16 -2.53
C VAL A 201 14.97 -2.47 -4.03
N ALA A 202 13.90 -2.01 -4.68
CA ALA A 202 13.76 -2.01 -6.12
C ALA A 202 13.34 -0.62 -6.61
N THR A 203 13.71 -0.26 -7.83
CA THR A 203 13.28 0.98 -8.48
C THR A 203 12.83 0.67 -9.90
N VAL A 204 11.63 1.13 -10.26
CA VAL A 204 11.04 0.96 -11.58
C VAL A 204 10.40 2.27 -12.01
N GLY A 205 11.01 2.95 -12.96
CA GLY A 205 10.60 4.30 -13.38
C GLY A 205 10.58 5.29 -12.21
N ASN A 206 9.45 5.92 -11.99
CA ASN A 206 9.23 6.87 -10.90
C ASN A 206 8.83 6.23 -9.56
N LYS A 207 8.90 4.89 -9.47
CA LYS A 207 8.51 4.13 -8.30
C LYS A 207 9.73 3.50 -7.61
N ARG A 208 9.81 3.66 -6.30
CA ARG A 208 10.78 2.99 -5.43
C ARG A 208 10.02 2.10 -4.45
N ILE A 209 10.41 0.87 -4.32
CA ILE A 209 9.84 -0.11 -3.40
C ILE A 209 10.91 -0.49 -2.38
N GLU A 210 10.57 -0.41 -1.12
CA GLU A 210 11.42 -0.84 -0.02
C GLU A 210 10.70 -1.87 0.85
N LEU A 211 11.37 -2.99 1.08
CA LEU A 211 11.00 -4.01 2.04
C LEU A 211 12.01 -3.96 3.20
N PRO A 212 11.93 -2.94 4.06
CA PRO A 212 12.96 -2.70 5.05
C PRO A 212 13.01 -3.81 6.08
N PHE A 213 14.22 -4.26 6.35
CA PHE A 213 14.59 -5.02 7.52
C PHE A 213 15.43 -4.11 8.41
N SER A 214 15.15 -4.09 9.69
CA SER A 214 15.86 -3.27 10.65
C SER A 214 16.50 -4.16 11.72
N GLU A 215 17.67 -3.79 12.22
CA GLU A 215 18.30 -4.47 13.36
C GLU A 215 17.37 -4.48 14.59
N ILE A 216 16.46 -3.54 14.68
CA ILE A 216 15.40 -3.53 15.70
C ILE A 216 14.51 -4.78 15.59
N SER A 217 14.29 -5.33 14.39
CA SER A 217 13.51 -6.57 14.23
C SER A 217 14.17 -7.75 14.95
N GLU A 218 15.50 -7.83 14.91
CA GLU A 218 16.26 -8.87 15.64
C GLU A 218 16.18 -8.66 17.15
N LEU A 219 16.34 -7.43 17.62
CA LEU A 219 16.24 -7.13 19.05
C LEU A 219 14.86 -7.43 19.63
N LYS A 220 13.81 -7.25 18.85
CA LYS A 220 12.43 -7.54 19.25
C LYS A 220 12.17 -9.01 19.51
N LYS A 221 12.88 -9.94 18.84
CA LYS A 221 12.70 -11.39 19.04
C LYS A 221 12.78 -11.79 20.52
N ASN A 222 13.56 -11.05 21.31
CA ASN A 222 13.79 -11.32 22.72
C ASN A 222 12.81 -10.58 23.65
N THR A 223 11.80 -9.86 23.13
CA THR A 223 10.82 -9.19 23.97
C THR A 223 9.63 -10.11 24.25
N ALA A 224 8.92 -9.89 25.37
CA ALA A 224 7.84 -10.75 25.85
C ALA A 224 6.77 -11.05 24.78
N LEU A 225 6.37 -10.05 23.99
CA LEU A 225 5.37 -10.24 22.91
C LEU A 225 5.86 -11.21 21.83
N TYR A 226 7.15 -11.19 21.49
CA TYR A 226 7.70 -11.99 20.41
C TYR A 226 8.29 -13.32 20.90
N SER A 227 8.68 -13.45 22.17
CA SER A 227 9.05 -14.76 22.74
C SER A 227 7.88 -15.74 22.70
N ASP A 228 6.68 -15.27 23.08
CA ASP A 228 5.47 -16.09 23.24
C ASP A 228 4.49 -15.98 22.05
N GLY A 229 4.74 -15.10 21.10
CA GLY A 229 3.89 -14.88 19.93
C GLY A 229 3.83 -16.09 18.99
N SER A 230 2.71 -16.26 18.27
CA SER A 230 2.57 -17.29 17.23
C SER A 230 3.59 -17.09 16.10
N ASP A 231 4.01 -18.18 15.46
CA ASP A 231 4.96 -18.12 14.34
C ASP A 231 4.45 -17.24 13.19
N LYS A 232 3.15 -17.30 12.88
CA LYS A 232 2.52 -16.42 11.89
C LYS A 232 2.69 -14.94 12.22
N PHE A 233 2.49 -14.58 13.51
CA PHE A 233 2.66 -13.19 13.96
C PHE A 233 4.13 -12.74 13.90
N LYS A 234 5.05 -13.61 14.34
CA LYS A 234 6.49 -13.37 14.28
C LYS A 234 6.94 -13.15 12.84
N ASP A 235 6.51 -13.99 11.93
CA ASP A 235 6.87 -13.96 10.51
C ASP A 235 6.40 -12.66 9.85
N GLN A 236 5.17 -12.23 10.11
CA GLN A 236 4.66 -10.95 9.61
C GLN A 236 5.40 -9.75 10.20
N ALA A 237 5.57 -9.74 11.51
CA ALA A 237 6.05 -8.56 12.23
C ALA A 237 7.58 -8.37 12.12
N LEU A 238 8.34 -9.46 11.98
CA LEU A 238 9.80 -9.46 11.96
C LEU A 238 10.37 -9.67 10.55
N ASN A 239 9.77 -10.56 9.75
CA ASN A 239 10.33 -11.00 8.47
C ASN A 239 9.71 -10.33 7.24
N ASN A 240 8.76 -9.40 7.42
CA ASN A 240 8.03 -8.74 6.33
C ASN A 240 7.25 -9.70 5.41
N ASN A 241 6.85 -10.85 5.92
CA ASN A 241 6.01 -11.76 5.15
C ASN A 241 4.56 -11.29 5.17
N PHE A 242 3.94 -11.24 3.98
CA PHE A 242 2.54 -10.87 3.85
C PHE A 242 1.66 -11.98 4.43
N SER A 243 1.18 -11.80 5.64
CA SER A 243 0.58 -12.87 6.44
C SER A 243 -0.87 -13.19 6.08
N ASN A 244 -1.55 -12.25 5.43
CA ASN A 244 -2.96 -12.40 5.04
C ASN A 244 -3.12 -12.88 3.60
N ASP A 245 -2.01 -13.06 2.88
CA ASP A 245 -2.01 -13.59 1.53
C ASP A 245 -1.84 -15.11 1.57
N SER A 246 -2.66 -15.80 0.79
CA SER A 246 -2.53 -17.23 0.59
C SER A 246 -1.93 -17.50 -0.78
N PHE A 247 -0.73 -18.03 -0.81
CA PHE A 247 -0.08 -18.52 -2.03
C PHE A 247 -0.54 -19.95 -2.39
N SER A 248 -1.55 -20.48 -1.70
CA SER A 248 -2.15 -21.76 -2.04
C SER A 248 -2.66 -21.76 -3.48
N GLY A 249 -2.37 -22.82 -4.20
CA GLY A 249 -2.71 -22.97 -5.62
C GLY A 249 -1.77 -22.25 -6.59
N VAL A 250 -0.80 -21.44 -6.12
CA VAL A 250 0.19 -20.79 -7.00
C VAL A 250 1.31 -21.77 -7.31
N LYS A 251 1.34 -22.29 -8.53
CA LYS A 251 2.38 -23.20 -9.01
C LYS A 251 2.43 -23.24 -10.54
N LYS A 252 3.59 -23.51 -11.11
CA LYS A 252 3.72 -23.75 -12.55
C LYS A 252 3.23 -25.16 -12.91
N VAL A 253 2.53 -25.25 -14.04
CA VAL A 253 2.07 -26.52 -14.61
C VAL A 253 2.55 -26.69 -16.05
N ASN A 254 2.50 -27.91 -16.56
CA ASN A 254 2.73 -28.16 -17.98
C ASN A 254 1.44 -27.88 -18.76
N LEU A 255 1.40 -26.76 -19.50
CA LEU A 255 0.22 -26.36 -20.29
C LEU A 255 -0.18 -27.37 -21.37
N MET A 256 0.70 -28.25 -21.80
CA MET A 256 0.36 -29.32 -22.78
C MET A 256 -0.68 -30.29 -22.24
N GLU A 257 -0.82 -30.38 -20.93
CA GLU A 257 -1.81 -31.22 -20.25
C GLU A 257 -3.18 -30.53 -20.09
N TYR A 258 -3.29 -29.29 -20.54
CA TYR A 258 -4.46 -28.46 -20.38
C TYR A 258 -5.05 -28.03 -21.73
N THR A 259 -6.35 -27.81 -21.75
CA THR A 259 -7.10 -27.25 -22.88
C THR A 259 -7.57 -25.84 -22.51
N PRO A 260 -7.35 -24.83 -23.35
CA PRO A 260 -7.82 -23.48 -23.10
C PRO A 260 -9.35 -23.42 -23.14
N VAL A 261 -9.96 -22.63 -22.26
CA VAL A 261 -11.41 -22.52 -22.07
C VAL A 261 -11.93 -21.14 -22.48
N CYS A 262 -11.35 -20.09 -21.87
CA CYS A 262 -11.69 -18.69 -22.12
C CYS A 262 -10.59 -17.78 -21.62
N SER A 263 -10.70 -16.48 -21.86
CA SER A 263 -9.92 -15.48 -21.16
C SER A 263 -10.78 -14.34 -20.66
N ILE A 264 -10.31 -13.63 -19.61
CA ILE A 264 -10.89 -12.39 -19.09
C ILE A 264 -9.78 -11.44 -18.71
N ASP A 265 -9.82 -10.22 -19.25
CA ASP A 265 -8.83 -9.16 -19.01
C ASP A 265 -7.37 -9.65 -19.11
N GLY A 266 -7.06 -10.49 -20.12
CA GLY A 266 -5.72 -11.04 -20.34
C GLY A 266 -5.36 -12.24 -19.45
N ILE A 267 -6.23 -12.69 -18.57
CA ILE A 267 -6.08 -13.94 -17.81
C ILE A 267 -6.70 -15.07 -18.60
N TYR A 268 -5.89 -16.03 -19.03
CA TYR A 268 -6.33 -17.21 -19.76
C TYR A 268 -6.63 -18.37 -18.81
N ILE A 269 -7.82 -18.94 -18.94
CA ILE A 269 -8.30 -20.06 -18.14
C ILE A 269 -8.16 -21.34 -18.93
N TYR A 270 -7.48 -22.30 -18.38
CA TYR A 270 -7.26 -23.62 -18.94
C TYR A 270 -7.91 -24.68 -18.05
N LYS A 271 -8.37 -25.79 -18.63
CA LYS A 271 -8.89 -26.96 -17.92
C LYS A 271 -7.99 -28.17 -18.18
N ASN A 272 -7.62 -28.90 -17.13
CA ASN A 272 -6.84 -30.13 -17.26
C ASN A 272 -7.59 -31.17 -18.10
N LYS A 273 -6.89 -31.83 -19.04
CA LYS A 273 -7.47 -32.83 -19.98
C LYS A 273 -7.95 -34.08 -19.27
N ALA A 274 -7.28 -34.49 -18.23
CA ALA A 274 -7.51 -35.75 -17.51
C ALA A 274 -8.23 -35.53 -16.16
N GLY A 275 -8.50 -34.32 -15.76
CA GLY A 275 -8.98 -34.01 -14.42
C GLY A 275 -10.00 -32.88 -14.34
N VAL A 276 -10.24 -32.45 -13.12
CA VAL A 276 -11.20 -31.38 -12.78
C VAL A 276 -10.53 -30.02 -12.57
N ASN A 277 -9.20 -29.97 -12.56
CA ASN A 277 -8.45 -28.77 -12.21
C ASN A 277 -8.51 -27.71 -13.31
N PHE A 278 -8.62 -26.46 -12.89
CA PHE A 278 -8.41 -25.29 -13.72
C PHE A 278 -7.03 -24.67 -13.44
N TYR A 279 -6.52 -23.97 -14.43
CA TYR A 279 -5.28 -23.21 -14.34
C TYR A 279 -5.46 -21.85 -14.96
N ALA A 280 -5.12 -20.80 -14.24
CA ALA A 280 -5.16 -19.42 -14.67
C ALA A 280 -3.75 -18.88 -14.88
N CYS A 281 -3.49 -18.26 -16.02
CA CYS A 281 -2.19 -17.66 -16.34
C CYS A 281 -2.32 -16.54 -17.38
N SER A 282 -1.25 -15.77 -17.59
CA SER A 282 -1.15 -14.75 -18.63
C SER A 282 -0.72 -15.29 -20.01
N THR A 283 -0.46 -16.59 -20.13
CA THR A 283 -0.04 -17.21 -21.40
C THR A 283 -1.19 -17.26 -22.38
N PRO A 284 -1.11 -16.57 -23.55
CA PRO A 284 -2.19 -16.54 -24.53
C PRO A 284 -2.50 -17.90 -25.17
N ALA A 285 -3.78 -18.13 -25.48
CA ALA A 285 -4.25 -19.27 -26.23
C ALA A 285 -5.05 -18.82 -27.45
N LYS A 286 -4.85 -19.50 -28.60
CA LYS A 286 -5.62 -19.24 -29.81
C LYS A 286 -7.02 -19.89 -29.73
N GLY A 287 -8.01 -19.25 -30.33
CA GLY A 287 -9.35 -19.82 -30.50
C GLY A 287 -10.24 -19.82 -29.25
N VAL A 288 -9.87 -19.09 -28.22
CA VAL A 288 -10.72 -18.88 -27.05
C VAL A 288 -11.50 -17.58 -27.13
N HIS A 289 -12.67 -17.55 -26.49
CA HIS A 289 -13.44 -16.32 -26.38
C HIS A 289 -12.82 -15.42 -25.31
N GLU A 290 -12.61 -14.15 -25.67
CA GLU A 290 -12.04 -13.14 -24.77
C GLU A 290 -13.17 -12.30 -24.17
N TYR A 291 -13.23 -12.30 -22.84
CA TYR A 291 -14.12 -11.46 -22.05
C TYR A 291 -13.38 -10.22 -21.55
N ARG A 292 -14.13 -9.12 -21.40
CA ARG A 292 -13.64 -7.90 -20.73
C ARG A 292 -14.53 -7.61 -19.55
N SER A 293 -13.96 -7.39 -18.39
CA SER A 293 -14.72 -7.18 -17.15
C SER A 293 -15.69 -5.99 -17.25
N LYS A 294 -15.31 -4.93 -17.96
CA LYS A 294 -16.19 -3.76 -18.20
C LYS A 294 -17.47 -4.09 -18.97
N ASP A 295 -17.38 -4.99 -19.96
CA ASP A 295 -18.47 -5.20 -20.94
C ASP A 295 -19.16 -6.53 -20.76
N HIS A 296 -18.46 -7.55 -20.28
CA HIS A 296 -18.89 -8.94 -20.31
C HIS A 296 -18.96 -9.61 -18.93
N MET A 297 -18.84 -8.85 -17.84
CA MET A 297 -18.76 -9.39 -16.47
C MET A 297 -19.94 -10.31 -16.16
N ILE A 298 -21.18 -9.89 -16.45
CA ILE A 298 -22.38 -10.67 -16.16
C ILE A 298 -22.36 -12.00 -16.92
N VAL A 299 -21.97 -11.96 -18.20
CA VAL A 299 -21.91 -13.17 -19.05
C VAL A 299 -20.82 -14.11 -18.55
N PHE A 300 -19.63 -13.59 -18.25
CA PHE A 300 -18.51 -14.35 -17.72
C PHE A 300 -18.88 -15.00 -16.36
N GLN A 301 -19.43 -14.24 -15.42
CA GLN A 301 -19.84 -14.75 -14.11
C GLN A 301 -20.89 -15.86 -14.25
N ARG A 302 -21.84 -15.72 -15.17
CA ARG A 302 -22.87 -16.74 -15.43
C ARG A 302 -22.30 -18.03 -16.01
N LEU A 303 -21.37 -17.94 -16.96
CA LEU A 303 -20.82 -19.11 -17.68
C LEU A 303 -19.72 -19.82 -16.90
N TYR A 304 -18.85 -19.06 -16.24
CA TYR A 304 -17.62 -19.56 -15.62
C TYR A 304 -17.49 -19.23 -14.14
N GLY A 305 -18.04 -18.11 -13.66
CA GLY A 305 -17.82 -17.61 -12.31
C GLY A 305 -18.14 -18.63 -11.23
N ILE A 306 -19.30 -19.25 -11.27
CA ILE A 306 -19.71 -20.27 -10.28
C ILE A 306 -18.74 -21.47 -10.31
N LYS A 307 -18.41 -21.96 -11.52
CA LYS A 307 -17.50 -23.11 -11.68
C LYS A 307 -16.11 -22.84 -11.12
N LEU A 308 -15.57 -21.64 -11.39
CA LEU A 308 -14.25 -21.25 -10.90
C LEU A 308 -14.24 -21.03 -9.38
N LYS A 309 -15.31 -20.46 -8.82
CA LYS A 309 -15.47 -20.32 -7.36
C LYS A 309 -15.51 -21.68 -6.65
N LEU A 310 -16.28 -22.64 -7.20
CA LEU A 310 -16.34 -23.98 -6.66
C LEU A 310 -14.99 -24.71 -6.78
N ALA A 311 -14.32 -24.56 -7.93
CA ALA A 311 -12.99 -25.14 -8.13
C ALA A 311 -11.96 -24.54 -7.17
N TYR A 312 -12.04 -23.24 -6.88
CA TYR A 312 -11.17 -22.61 -5.88
C TYR A 312 -11.43 -23.16 -4.47
N GLY A 313 -12.70 -23.27 -4.06
CA GLY A 313 -13.06 -23.83 -2.76
C GLY A 313 -12.67 -25.31 -2.59
N ALA A 314 -12.48 -26.03 -3.69
CA ALA A 314 -12.04 -27.43 -3.71
C ALA A 314 -10.53 -27.60 -3.95
N ASP A 315 -9.72 -26.53 -3.89
CA ASP A 315 -8.28 -26.50 -4.21
C ASP A 315 -7.95 -26.99 -5.65
N GLN A 316 -8.92 -26.86 -6.57
CA GLN A 316 -8.83 -27.30 -7.97
C GLN A 316 -8.58 -26.13 -8.95
N LEU A 317 -8.46 -24.90 -8.48
CA LEU A 317 -8.07 -23.73 -9.27
C LEU A 317 -6.63 -23.33 -8.93
N LEU A 318 -5.77 -23.46 -9.93
CA LEU A 318 -4.33 -23.19 -9.82
C LEU A 318 -3.98 -21.92 -10.60
N PHE A 319 -2.88 -21.27 -10.23
CA PHE A 319 -2.43 -20.00 -10.79
C PHE A 319 -0.95 -20.03 -11.13
N SER A 320 -0.56 -19.36 -12.22
CA SER A 320 0.84 -19.24 -12.63
C SER A 320 1.71 -18.46 -11.63
N ASP A 321 1.10 -17.45 -11.01
CA ASP A 321 1.73 -16.51 -10.10
C ASP A 321 0.66 -15.85 -9.20
N TYR A 322 1.12 -15.14 -8.18
CA TYR A 322 0.22 -14.52 -7.22
C TYR A 322 -0.57 -13.33 -7.80
N SER A 323 0.02 -12.58 -8.74
CA SER A 323 -0.68 -11.49 -9.42
C SER A 323 -1.91 -12.02 -10.17
N THR A 324 -1.73 -13.05 -11.00
CA THR A 324 -2.83 -13.74 -11.69
C THR A 324 -3.92 -14.23 -10.72
N LYS A 325 -3.52 -14.76 -9.55
CA LYS A 325 -4.47 -15.16 -8.51
C LYS A 325 -5.28 -13.98 -8.00
N VAL A 326 -4.61 -12.89 -7.62
CA VAL A 326 -5.26 -11.67 -7.08
C VAL A 326 -6.25 -11.10 -8.10
N ASP A 327 -5.84 -10.98 -9.36
CA ASP A 327 -6.66 -10.41 -10.42
C ASP A 327 -7.90 -11.26 -10.69
N LEU A 328 -7.73 -12.57 -10.82
CA LEU A 328 -8.89 -13.46 -11.04
C LEU A 328 -9.81 -13.49 -9.82
N MET A 329 -9.27 -13.50 -8.58
CA MET A 329 -10.10 -13.46 -7.38
C MET A 329 -10.88 -12.15 -7.26
N THR A 330 -10.32 -11.03 -7.69
CA THR A 330 -11.02 -9.73 -7.78
C THR A 330 -12.20 -9.83 -8.75
N ILE A 331 -11.94 -10.32 -9.96
CA ILE A 331 -12.97 -10.53 -10.99
C ILE A 331 -14.09 -11.46 -10.48
N LEU A 332 -13.74 -12.49 -9.73
CA LEU A 332 -14.69 -13.42 -9.13
C LEU A 332 -15.39 -12.87 -7.87
N ASN A 333 -15.08 -11.69 -7.39
CA ASN A 333 -15.55 -11.13 -6.11
C ASN A 333 -15.26 -12.05 -4.91
N MET A 334 -14.04 -12.58 -4.81
CA MET A 334 -13.61 -13.53 -3.78
C MET A 334 -12.43 -13.04 -2.92
N LEU A 335 -11.97 -11.82 -3.13
CA LEU A 335 -10.80 -11.28 -2.40
C LEU A 335 -11.11 -10.77 -1.00
N TYR A 336 -12.40 -10.70 -0.63
CA TYR A 336 -12.81 -10.02 0.60
C TYR A 336 -13.87 -10.82 1.37
#